data_7a71b0eae49780da962ce05a6221daac
#
_entry.id   7a71b0eae49780da962ce05a6221daac
#
_cell.length_a   1.000
_cell.length_b   1.000
_cell.length_c   1.000
_cell.angle_alpha   90.00
_cell.angle_beta   90.00
_cell.angle_gamma   90.00
#
_symmetry.space_group_name_H-M   'P 1'
#
loop_
_entity.id
_entity.type
_entity.pdbx_description
1 polymer ?
#
loop_
_entity_poly.entity_id
_entity_poly.type
_entity_poly.pdbx_seq_one_letter_code
_entity_poly.pdbx_strand_id
1 'polypeptide(L)'
;MNGVFLIGKIISDIEFKFIINSKNKAIACFEIETNDKQIVRVQTYNKTADFAYSKLNTNDKVFINGYIEDNVVKVKCVNIL
;
A
#
# COMPACT_ATOMS: atom_id res chain seq x y z
N MET A 1 11.45 15.04 -7.04
CA MET A 1 10.90 13.67 -7.12
C MET A 1 11.44 12.85 -5.99
N ASN A 2 10.59 12.16 -5.28
CA ASN A 2 11.04 11.24 -4.24
C ASN A 2 10.67 9.81 -4.63
N GLY A 3 11.56 8.89 -4.36
CA GLY A 3 11.34 7.47 -4.57
C GLY A 3 11.57 6.74 -3.26
N VAL A 4 10.69 5.78 -2.95
CA VAL A 4 10.76 5.04 -1.71
C VAL A 4 10.71 3.56 -2.02
N PHE A 5 11.65 2.82 -1.42
CA PHE A 5 11.68 1.36 -1.48
C PHE A 5 11.59 0.86 -0.04
N LEU A 6 10.58 0.07 0.25
CA LEU A 6 10.34 -0.43 1.61
C LEU A 6 10.11 -1.92 1.59
N ILE A 7 10.62 -2.58 2.62
CA ILE A 7 10.29 -3.98 2.91
C ILE A 7 9.67 -4.00 4.29
N GLY A 8 8.50 -4.62 4.40
CA GLY A 8 7.82 -4.69 5.69
C GLY A 8 6.78 -5.78 5.71
N LYS A 9 6.21 -5.97 6.90
CA LYS A 9 5.13 -6.93 7.12
C LYS A 9 3.81 -6.17 7.25
N ILE A 10 2.78 -6.65 6.58
CA ILE A 10 1.44 -6.06 6.69
C ILE A 10 0.92 -6.34 8.09
N ILE A 11 0.55 -5.29 8.83
CA ILE A 11 0.10 -5.40 10.21
C ILE A 11 -1.35 -5.00 10.42
N SER A 12 -2.03 -4.59 9.36
CA SER A 12 -3.44 -4.18 9.44
C SER A 12 -4.25 -4.93 8.40
N ASP A 13 -5.58 -4.81 8.50
CA ASP A 13 -6.46 -5.27 7.44
C ASP A 13 -6.27 -4.39 6.21
N ILE A 14 -6.63 -4.92 5.06
CA ILE A 14 -6.60 -4.15 3.82
C ILE A 14 -7.96 -3.46 3.67
N GLU A 15 -7.98 -2.14 3.83
CA GLU A 15 -9.18 -1.34 3.64
C GLU A 15 -9.34 -0.99 2.17
N PHE A 16 -10.47 -1.35 1.58
CA PHE A 16 -10.75 -1.06 0.19
C PHE A 16 -11.87 -0.02 0.11
N LYS A 17 -11.64 1.03 -0.69
CA LYS A 17 -12.62 2.08 -0.95
C LYS A 17 -12.73 2.30 -2.44
N PHE A 18 -13.95 2.56 -2.90
CA PHE A 18 -14.18 2.93 -4.29
C PHE A 18 -14.78 4.32 -4.31
N ILE A 19 -14.08 5.27 -4.91
CA ILE A 19 -14.50 6.65 -4.98
C ILE A 19 -15.15 6.89 -6.34
N ILE A 20 -16.44 7.23 -6.32
CA ILE A 20 -17.21 7.53 -7.53
C ILE A 20 -17.27 9.04 -7.68
N ASN A 21 -16.60 9.56 -8.70
CA ASN A 21 -16.65 10.98 -9.07
C ASN A 21 -16.33 11.08 -10.56
N SER A 22 -15.90 12.23 -11.04
CA SER A 22 -15.52 12.40 -12.44
C SER A 22 -14.42 11.44 -12.89
N LYS A 23 -13.65 10.89 -11.94
CA LYS A 23 -12.62 9.87 -12.19
C LYS A 23 -12.78 8.78 -11.14
N ASN A 24 -13.42 7.69 -11.52
CA ASN A 24 -13.58 6.56 -10.61
C ASN A 24 -12.22 6.02 -10.17
N LYS A 25 -12.03 5.87 -8.86
CA LYS A 25 -10.79 5.37 -8.28
C LYS A 25 -11.06 4.28 -7.28
N ALA A 26 -10.34 3.18 -7.40
CA ALA A 26 -10.25 2.18 -6.36
C ALA A 26 -9.01 2.50 -5.52
N ILE A 27 -9.17 2.48 -4.19
CA ILE A 27 -8.08 2.75 -3.26
C ILE A 27 -8.06 1.63 -2.23
N ALA A 28 -6.89 1.05 -2.00
CA ALA A 28 -6.69 0.10 -0.91
C ALA A 28 -5.58 0.62 0.00
N CYS A 29 -5.87 0.67 1.29
CA CYS A 29 -4.97 1.20 2.31
C CYS A 29 -4.64 0.14 3.33
N PHE A 30 -3.41 0.13 3.79
CA PHE A 30 -2.99 -0.75 4.86
C PHE A 30 -1.74 -0.19 5.53
N GLU A 31 -1.31 -0.82 6.61
CA GLU A 31 -0.11 -0.44 7.33
C GLU A 31 0.90 -1.57 7.30
N ILE A 32 2.18 -1.19 7.16
CA ILE A 32 3.27 -2.14 7.23
C ILE A 32 4.21 -1.76 8.38
N GLU A 33 4.88 -2.77 8.92
CA GLU A 33 5.93 -2.57 9.91
C GLU A 33 7.26 -2.96 9.28
N THR A 34 8.20 -2.03 9.27
CA THR A 34 9.54 -2.26 8.73
C THR A 34 10.42 -2.98 9.74
N ASN A 35 11.62 -3.41 9.32
CA ASN A 35 12.53 -4.15 10.19
C ASN A 35 12.98 -3.35 11.41
N ASP A 36 13.01 -2.03 11.31
CA ASP A 36 13.38 -1.15 12.43
C ASP A 36 12.17 -0.74 13.27
N LYS A 37 11.07 -1.49 13.16
CA LYS A 37 9.86 -1.30 13.97
C LYS A 37 9.10 -0.02 13.68
N GLN A 38 9.30 0.58 12.53
CA GLN A 38 8.52 1.74 12.12
C GLN A 38 7.25 1.31 11.41
N ILE A 39 6.16 2.00 11.70
CA ILE A 39 4.86 1.74 11.07
C ILE A 39 4.65 2.78 9.99
N VAL A 40 4.36 2.30 8.78
CA VAL A 40 4.19 3.15 7.61
C VAL A 40 2.82 2.90 7.01
N ARG A 41 2.09 3.97 6.78
CA ARG A 41 0.79 3.91 6.11
C ARG A 41 1.00 3.89 4.61
N VAL A 42 0.29 3.01 3.92
CA VAL A 42 0.48 2.74 2.51
C VAL A 42 -0.87 2.85 1.79
N GLN A 43 -0.88 3.51 0.64
CA GLN A 43 -2.07 3.59 -0.22
C GLN A 43 -1.75 3.09 -1.61
N THR A 44 -2.65 2.27 -2.13
CA THR A 44 -2.56 1.74 -3.49
C THR A 44 -3.77 2.20 -4.28
N TYR A 45 -3.64 2.27 -5.62
CA TYR A 45 -4.67 2.81 -6.49
C TYR A 45 -4.96 1.87 -7.65
N ASN A 46 -6.23 1.84 -8.05
CA ASN A 46 -6.70 1.19 -9.28
C ASN A 46 -6.25 -0.29 -9.34
N LYS A 47 -5.50 -0.69 -10.34
CA LYS A 47 -5.07 -2.09 -10.50
C LYS A 47 -4.25 -2.58 -9.32
N THR A 48 -3.41 -1.71 -8.76
CA THR A 48 -2.61 -2.07 -7.58
C THR A 48 -3.52 -2.24 -6.36
N ALA A 49 -4.56 -1.43 -6.24
CA ALA A 49 -5.55 -1.58 -5.17
C ALA A 49 -6.31 -2.90 -5.30
N ASP A 50 -6.70 -3.26 -6.51
CA ASP A 50 -7.36 -4.54 -6.76
C ASP A 50 -6.45 -5.71 -6.38
N PHE A 51 -5.18 -5.64 -6.77
CA PHE A 51 -4.20 -6.65 -6.39
C PHE A 51 -4.06 -6.74 -4.86
N ALA A 52 -3.92 -5.59 -4.20
CA ALA A 52 -3.75 -5.56 -2.76
C ALA A 52 -4.94 -6.20 -2.05
N TYR A 53 -6.15 -5.80 -2.42
CA TYR A 53 -7.35 -6.31 -1.78
C TYR A 53 -7.55 -7.82 -2.04
N SER A 54 -7.23 -8.28 -3.24
CA SER A 54 -7.46 -9.68 -3.63
C SER A 54 -6.36 -10.62 -3.13
N LYS A 55 -5.12 -10.16 -3.04
CA LYS A 55 -3.97 -11.05 -2.88
C LYS A 55 -3.17 -10.83 -1.61
N LEU A 56 -3.19 -9.62 -1.03
CA LEU A 56 -2.41 -9.34 0.16
C LEU A 56 -3.20 -9.67 1.41
N ASN A 57 -2.50 -10.20 2.41
CA ASN A 57 -3.10 -10.56 3.70
C ASN A 57 -2.25 -10.01 4.83
N THR A 58 -2.89 -9.81 5.99
CA THR A 58 -2.17 -9.47 7.21
C THR A 58 -1.10 -10.52 7.46
N ASN A 59 0.07 -10.07 7.87
CA ASN A 59 1.30 -10.85 8.11
C ASN A 59 2.09 -11.19 6.86
N ASP A 60 1.63 -10.87 5.67
CA ASP A 60 2.44 -11.02 4.47
C ASP A 60 3.61 -10.06 4.52
N LYS A 61 4.77 -10.53 4.05
CA LYS A 61 5.93 -9.68 3.87
C LYS A 61 5.95 -9.16 2.44
N VAL A 62 6.11 -7.86 2.28
CA VAL A 62 6.00 -7.23 0.97
C VAL A 62 7.16 -6.29 0.71
N PHE A 63 7.45 -6.12 -0.57
CA PHE A 63 8.35 -5.09 -1.08
C PHE A 63 7.52 -4.03 -1.78
N ILE A 64 7.71 -2.78 -1.42
CA ILE A 64 6.93 -1.66 -1.93
C ILE A 64 7.85 -0.64 -2.60
N ASN A 65 7.44 -0.20 -3.78
CA ASN A 65 8.06 0.89 -4.50
C ASN A 65 7.01 1.97 -4.72
N GLY A 66 7.33 3.19 -4.33
CA GLY A 66 6.40 4.29 -4.46
C GLY A 66 7.04 5.63 -4.13
N TYR A 67 6.23 6.53 -3.62
CA TYR A 67 6.69 7.86 -3.21
C TYR A 67 5.88 8.32 -2.00
N ILE A 68 6.42 9.29 -1.26
CA ILE A 68 5.76 9.83 -0.08
C ILE A 68 5.02 11.12 -0.45
N GLU A 69 3.74 11.18 -0.05
CA GLU A 69 2.91 12.36 -0.20
C GLU A 69 1.93 12.38 0.97
N ASP A 70 1.85 13.53 1.67
CA ASP A 70 0.96 13.70 2.84
C ASP A 70 1.19 12.66 3.93
N ASN A 71 2.47 12.35 4.20
CA ASN A 71 2.89 11.37 5.20
C ASN A 71 2.42 9.95 4.92
N VAL A 72 2.06 9.66 3.68
CA VAL A 72 1.61 8.35 3.24
C VAL A 72 2.46 7.91 2.07
N VAL A 73 2.81 6.63 2.03
CA VAL A 73 3.49 6.06 0.87
C VAL A 73 2.46 5.72 -0.18
N LYS A 74 2.53 6.39 -1.32
CA LYS A 74 1.69 6.11 -2.49
C LYS A 74 2.42 5.06 -3.32
N VAL A 75 1.80 3.92 -3.51
CA VAL A 75 2.46 2.75 -4.08
C VAL A 75 2.37 2.76 -5.60
N LYS A 76 3.50 2.58 -6.26
CA LYS A 76 3.54 2.29 -7.70
C LYS A 76 3.52 0.80 -7.95
N CYS A 77 4.19 0.04 -7.09
CA CYS A 77 4.35 -1.40 -7.29
C CYS A 77 4.48 -2.08 -5.94
N VAL A 78 3.84 -3.22 -5.78
CA VAL A 78 3.96 -4.04 -4.57
C VAL A 78 4.14 -5.50 -4.97
N ASN A 79 5.07 -6.17 -4.29
CA ASN A 79 5.36 -7.59 -4.52
C ASN A 79 5.33 -8.33 -3.19
N ILE A 80 4.78 -9.53 -3.19
CA ILE A 80 4.81 -10.42 -2.04
C ILE A 80 6.16 -11.12 -2.02
N LEU A 81 6.81 -11.07 -0.89
CA LEU A 81 8.11 -11.72 -0.71
C LEU A 81 7.97 -13.15 -0.22
#